data_6e63a11b5fc35093480dbe5fac53e45e
#
_entry.id   6e63a11b5fc35093480dbe5fac53e45e
#
_cell.length_a   1.000
_cell.length_b   1.000
_cell.length_c   1.000
_cell.angle_alpha   90.00
_cell.angle_beta   90.00
_cell.angle_gamma   90.00
#
_symmetry.space_group_name_H-M   'P 1'
#
loop_
_entity.id
_entity.type
_entity.pdbx_description
1 polymer ?
#
loop_
_entity_poly.entity_id
_entity_poly.type
_entity_poly.pdbx_seq_one_letter_code
_entity_poly.pdbx_strand_id
1 'polypeptide(L)'
;MTRTTQWLYGWLLLLPAAALLALFTHYPAVATAWHSFFSTPRGSRPPTYVGLDNYAQLVEDPIFWQALSNNLWYAAGTIPLSIALALLMAAWVNGKLVGRGLLRLAYFTPTVLPMIAVANIWLFFYTPEYGLLEKLAGALGFPAHNWLGSKSTALGCLMAVTVWKEAGFFMIFYLAALQQISPHLAEAAAIEGASRWYFFRRVTFPLLMPTTLFVLVNAVINAFRLVDHIVVMTRGGPDNATALLLYYIYEVGFRFWDTAYAAAVTMVLLIVLALVALGQFWFLDRRVHYQ
;
A
#
# COMPACT_ATOMS: atom_id res chain seq x y z
N MET A 1 8.43 34.09 30.56
CA MET A 1 7.18 33.87 29.80
C MET A 1 6.22 33.11 30.68
N THR A 2 5.00 33.59 30.85
CA THR A 2 3.98 32.88 31.61
C THR A 2 3.53 31.62 30.85
N ARG A 3 3.08 30.61 31.57
CA ARG A 3 2.60 29.33 30.98
C ARG A 3 1.51 29.57 29.91
N THR A 4 0.67 30.56 30.11
CA THR A 4 -0.38 31.03 29.18
C THR A 4 0.21 31.54 27.86
N THR A 5 1.28 32.32 27.90
CA THR A 5 1.95 32.89 26.72
C THR A 5 2.60 31.78 25.89
N GLN A 6 3.19 30.76 26.50
CA GLN A 6 3.77 29.60 25.79
C GLN A 6 2.68 28.79 25.08
N TRP A 7 1.52 28.58 25.69
CA TRP A 7 0.37 27.92 25.07
C TRP A 7 -0.16 28.72 23.88
N LEU A 8 -0.27 30.03 23.98
CA LEU A 8 -0.72 30.89 22.89
C LEU A 8 0.22 30.81 21.68
N TYR A 9 1.53 30.89 21.90
CA TYR A 9 2.52 30.74 20.83
C TYR A 9 2.48 29.35 20.20
N GLY A 10 2.32 28.30 21.02
CA GLY A 10 2.17 26.92 20.52
C GLY A 10 0.97 26.77 19.58
N TRP A 11 -0.20 27.28 19.96
CA TRP A 11 -1.40 27.27 19.11
C TRP A 11 -1.23 28.12 17.87
N LEU A 12 -0.63 29.32 17.95
CA LEU A 12 -0.35 30.18 16.80
C LEU A 12 0.56 29.50 15.76
N LEU A 13 1.58 28.77 16.21
CA LEU A 13 2.48 28.03 15.32
C LEU A 13 1.78 26.81 14.69
N LEU A 14 0.86 26.17 15.40
CA LEU A 14 0.08 25.03 14.88
C LEU A 14 -1.07 25.46 13.96
N LEU A 15 -1.58 26.68 14.08
CA LEU A 15 -2.78 27.15 13.41
C LEU A 15 -2.71 27.01 11.88
N PRO A 16 -1.63 27.39 11.16
CA PRO A 16 -1.58 27.21 9.71
C PRO A 16 -1.70 25.75 9.30
N ALA A 17 -0.99 24.84 9.97
CA ALA A 17 -1.04 23.42 9.69
C ALA A 17 -2.42 22.82 10.02
N ALA A 18 -2.99 23.19 11.19
CA ALA A 18 -4.32 22.76 11.60
C ALA A 18 -5.41 23.26 10.63
N ALA A 19 -5.32 24.52 10.18
CA ALA A 19 -6.28 25.08 9.21
C ALA A 19 -6.20 24.33 7.86
N LEU A 20 -5.00 24.05 7.36
CA LEU A 20 -4.83 23.28 6.12
C LEU A 20 -5.35 21.85 6.26
N LEU A 21 -5.07 21.18 7.37
CA LEU A 21 -5.59 19.84 7.66
C LEU A 21 -7.12 19.85 7.77
N ALA A 22 -7.69 20.82 8.47
CA ALA A 22 -9.13 20.95 8.58
C ALA A 22 -9.78 21.16 7.22
N LEU A 23 -9.24 22.06 6.38
CA LEU A 23 -9.81 22.43 5.09
C LEU A 23 -9.63 21.34 4.01
N PHE A 24 -8.44 20.74 3.91
CA PHE A 24 -8.10 19.83 2.82
C PHE A 24 -8.19 18.35 3.16
N THR A 25 -8.33 18.00 4.42
CA THR A 25 -8.43 16.60 4.85
C THR A 25 -9.74 16.32 5.58
N HIS A 26 -10.03 17.05 6.65
CA HIS A 26 -11.19 16.74 7.48
C HIS A 26 -12.50 17.20 6.84
N TYR A 27 -12.55 18.40 6.28
CA TYR A 27 -13.74 18.90 5.62
C TYR A 27 -14.19 18.03 4.43
N PRO A 28 -13.31 17.64 3.47
CA PRO A 28 -13.71 16.73 2.40
C PRO A 28 -14.18 15.37 2.91
N ALA A 29 -13.55 14.82 3.96
CA ALA A 29 -13.97 13.55 4.54
C ALA A 29 -15.38 13.63 5.15
N VAL A 30 -15.66 14.70 5.91
CA VAL A 30 -17.00 14.96 6.48
C VAL A 30 -18.02 15.22 5.38
N ALA A 31 -17.67 16.01 4.36
CA ALA A 31 -18.53 16.28 3.22
C ALA A 31 -18.85 14.99 2.44
N THR A 32 -17.87 14.11 2.22
CA THR A 32 -18.10 12.81 1.58
C THR A 32 -19.04 11.94 2.44
N ALA A 33 -18.83 11.90 3.75
CA ALA A 33 -19.73 11.20 4.66
C ALA A 33 -21.17 11.76 4.58
N TRP A 34 -21.31 13.07 4.52
CA TRP A 34 -22.63 13.72 4.36
C TRP A 34 -23.27 13.36 3.02
N HIS A 35 -22.53 13.50 1.92
CA HIS A 35 -23.04 13.22 0.57
C HIS A 35 -23.42 11.75 0.36
N SER A 36 -22.86 10.80 1.10
CA SER A 36 -23.20 9.38 1.00
C SER A 36 -24.67 9.07 1.37
N PHE A 37 -25.36 9.97 2.09
CA PHE A 37 -26.76 9.84 2.46
C PHE A 37 -27.73 10.54 1.50
N PHE A 38 -27.22 11.10 0.42
CA PHE A 38 -28.02 11.80 -0.58
C PHE A 38 -27.98 11.09 -1.93
N SER A 39 -28.93 11.45 -2.82
CA SER A 39 -28.88 10.99 -4.21
C SER A 39 -27.87 11.80 -5.03
N THR A 40 -27.34 11.20 -6.07
CA THR A 40 -26.50 11.93 -7.03
C THR A 40 -27.31 13.01 -7.76
N PRO A 41 -26.85 14.26 -7.80
CA PRO A 41 -27.51 15.31 -8.55
C PRO A 41 -27.56 14.97 -10.05
N ARG A 42 -28.73 15.09 -10.69
CA ARG A 42 -28.92 14.78 -12.12
C ARG A 42 -29.48 16.02 -12.87
N GLY A 43 -28.60 16.65 -13.65
CA GLY A 43 -28.96 17.87 -14.37
C GLY A 43 -29.39 18.99 -13.41
N SER A 44 -30.59 19.50 -13.56
CA SER A 44 -31.17 20.55 -12.69
C SER A 44 -31.84 20.02 -11.41
N ARG A 45 -31.88 18.71 -11.19
CA ARG A 45 -32.44 18.12 -9.97
C ARG A 45 -31.44 18.17 -8.84
N PRO A 46 -31.75 18.85 -7.72
CA PRO A 46 -30.89 18.87 -6.56
C PRO A 46 -30.81 17.50 -5.91
N PRO A 47 -29.73 17.20 -5.13
CA PRO A 47 -29.63 15.99 -4.35
C PRO A 47 -30.75 15.92 -3.32
N THR A 48 -31.37 14.75 -3.19
CA THR A 48 -32.42 14.47 -2.19
C THR A 48 -31.86 13.54 -1.14
N TYR A 49 -32.30 13.66 0.11
CA TYR A 49 -31.94 12.77 1.17
C TYR A 49 -32.56 11.39 0.95
N VAL A 50 -31.72 10.35 0.84
CA VAL A 50 -32.11 8.97 0.57
C VAL A 50 -31.76 8.02 1.74
N GLY A 51 -31.23 8.56 2.83
CA GLY A 51 -30.84 7.75 3.99
C GLY A 51 -29.75 6.71 3.65
N LEU A 52 -30.06 5.44 3.82
CA LEU A 52 -29.11 4.34 3.61
C LEU A 52 -29.25 3.63 2.25
N ASP A 53 -30.01 4.16 1.31
CA ASP A 53 -30.26 3.50 0.00
C ASP A 53 -28.98 3.24 -0.77
N ASN A 54 -27.99 4.17 -0.76
CA ASN A 54 -26.68 3.97 -1.38
C ASN A 54 -25.92 2.78 -0.75
N TYR A 55 -26.08 2.57 0.53
CA TYR A 55 -25.45 1.43 1.23
C TYR A 55 -26.19 0.12 0.98
N ALA A 56 -27.53 0.17 0.82
CA ALA A 56 -28.33 -1.00 0.40
C ALA A 56 -27.93 -1.43 -1.02
N GLN A 57 -27.83 -0.48 -1.95
CA GLN A 57 -27.34 -0.71 -3.32
C GLN A 57 -25.94 -1.35 -3.30
N LEU A 58 -25.03 -0.85 -2.44
CA LEU A 58 -23.65 -1.36 -2.33
C LEU A 58 -23.63 -2.84 -1.91
N VAL A 59 -24.50 -3.26 -0.99
CA VAL A 59 -24.60 -4.66 -0.56
C VAL A 59 -25.04 -5.57 -1.70
N GLU A 60 -25.87 -5.09 -2.60
CA GLU A 60 -26.38 -5.83 -3.76
C GLU A 60 -25.45 -5.77 -4.99
N ASP A 61 -24.43 -4.92 -4.96
CA ASP A 61 -23.55 -4.68 -6.10
C ASP A 61 -22.45 -5.75 -6.22
N PRO A 62 -22.51 -6.64 -7.23
CA PRO A 62 -21.50 -7.69 -7.43
C PRO A 62 -20.12 -7.14 -7.78
N ILE A 63 -20.02 -5.95 -8.42
CA ILE A 63 -18.75 -5.34 -8.79
C ILE A 63 -18.03 -4.81 -7.56
N PHE A 64 -18.77 -4.25 -6.61
CA PHE A 64 -18.22 -3.86 -5.31
C PHE A 64 -17.57 -5.05 -4.58
N TRP A 65 -18.28 -6.18 -4.48
CA TRP A 65 -17.75 -7.37 -3.81
C TRP A 65 -16.54 -7.96 -4.53
N GLN A 66 -16.54 -7.92 -5.86
CA GLN A 66 -15.38 -8.33 -6.64
C GLN A 66 -14.19 -7.40 -6.39
N ALA A 67 -14.37 -6.08 -6.40
CA ALA A 67 -13.34 -5.10 -6.13
C ALA A 67 -12.78 -5.22 -4.70
N LEU A 68 -13.63 -5.47 -3.71
CA LEU A 68 -13.23 -5.74 -2.34
C LEU A 68 -12.39 -7.03 -2.24
N SER A 69 -12.86 -8.11 -2.85
CA SER A 69 -12.14 -9.38 -2.89
C SER A 69 -10.77 -9.24 -3.56
N ASN A 70 -10.73 -8.59 -4.73
CA ASN A 70 -9.46 -8.30 -5.42
C ASN A 70 -8.51 -7.49 -4.54
N ASN A 71 -9.01 -6.49 -3.82
CA ASN A 71 -8.20 -5.66 -2.93
C ASN A 71 -7.64 -6.46 -1.76
N LEU A 72 -8.42 -7.37 -1.18
CA LEU A 72 -7.95 -8.26 -0.12
C LEU A 72 -6.88 -9.24 -0.62
N TRP A 73 -7.08 -9.86 -1.78
CA TRP A 73 -6.08 -10.73 -2.41
C TRP A 73 -4.81 -9.95 -2.78
N TYR A 74 -4.99 -8.74 -3.30
CA TYR A 74 -3.88 -7.86 -3.63
C TYR A 74 -3.07 -7.49 -2.37
N ALA A 75 -3.73 -7.11 -1.28
CA ALA A 75 -3.08 -6.81 -0.01
C ALA A 75 -2.39 -8.05 0.59
N ALA A 76 -3.07 -9.21 0.58
CA ALA A 76 -2.52 -10.47 1.08
C ALA A 76 -1.29 -10.94 0.30
N GLY A 77 -1.20 -10.65 -0.99
CA GLY A 77 -0.05 -10.97 -1.83
C GLY A 77 1.06 -9.93 -1.71
N THR A 78 0.74 -8.65 -1.82
CA THR A 78 1.77 -7.59 -1.88
C THR A 78 2.43 -7.32 -0.53
N ILE A 79 1.66 -7.25 0.56
CA ILE A 79 2.18 -6.85 1.88
C ILE A 79 3.26 -7.80 2.39
N PRO A 80 3.01 -9.12 2.57
CA PRO A 80 4.01 -10.00 3.13
C PRO A 80 5.21 -10.18 2.20
N LEU A 81 5.00 -10.21 0.88
CA LEU A 81 6.08 -10.35 -0.08
C LEU A 81 6.99 -9.12 -0.12
N SER A 82 6.42 -7.91 -0.10
CA SER A 82 7.20 -6.66 -0.05
C SER A 82 8.02 -6.57 1.23
N ILE A 83 7.42 -6.90 2.38
CA ILE A 83 8.11 -6.90 3.67
C ILE A 83 9.22 -7.94 3.71
N ALA A 84 8.95 -9.18 3.28
CA ALA A 84 9.94 -10.25 3.26
C ALA A 84 11.11 -9.92 2.33
N LEU A 85 10.82 -9.44 1.12
CA LEU A 85 11.85 -9.04 0.16
C LEU A 85 12.66 -7.84 0.67
N ALA A 86 12.02 -6.84 1.25
CA ALA A 86 12.69 -5.68 1.86
C ALA A 86 13.66 -6.09 2.98
N LEU A 87 13.21 -7.00 3.87
CA LEU A 87 14.04 -7.50 4.96
C LEU A 87 15.23 -8.31 4.44
N LEU A 88 15.02 -9.17 3.44
CA LEU A 88 16.09 -9.93 2.78
C LEU A 88 17.11 -9.01 2.12
N MET A 89 16.65 -8.01 1.36
CA MET A 89 17.50 -7.02 0.71
C MET A 89 18.30 -6.21 1.75
N ALA A 90 17.64 -5.75 2.83
CA ALA A 90 18.28 -5.01 3.91
C ALA A 90 19.35 -5.85 4.63
N ALA A 91 19.03 -7.10 4.96
CA ALA A 91 19.98 -8.02 5.61
C ALA A 91 21.19 -8.29 4.71
N TRP A 92 20.98 -8.46 3.41
CA TRP A 92 22.07 -8.67 2.44
C TRP A 92 22.99 -7.45 2.35
N VAL A 93 22.41 -6.26 2.14
CA VAL A 93 23.17 -5.02 1.96
C VAL A 93 23.77 -4.49 3.26
N ASN A 94 23.30 -4.93 4.43
CA ASN A 94 23.91 -4.62 5.72
C ASN A 94 25.26 -5.31 5.93
N GLY A 95 25.53 -6.40 5.22
CA GLY A 95 26.78 -7.14 5.29
C GLY A 95 28.00 -6.36 4.76
N LYS A 96 29.20 -6.93 4.96
CA LYS A 96 30.47 -6.40 4.44
C LYS A 96 30.64 -6.79 2.94
N LEU A 97 29.82 -6.23 2.06
CA LEU A 97 29.88 -6.48 0.62
C LEU A 97 30.65 -5.39 -0.09
N VAL A 98 31.50 -5.78 -1.05
CA VAL A 98 32.11 -4.85 -2.01
C VAL A 98 30.99 -4.34 -2.94
N GLY A 99 30.92 -3.03 -3.16
CA GLY A 99 29.88 -2.45 -4.01
C GLY A 99 28.48 -2.28 -3.37
N ARG A 100 28.37 -2.43 -2.03
CA ARG A 100 27.10 -2.30 -1.30
C ARG A 100 26.37 -0.97 -1.60
N GLY A 101 27.08 0.11 -1.87
CA GLY A 101 26.50 1.39 -2.26
C GLY A 101 25.73 1.30 -3.57
N LEU A 102 26.28 0.62 -4.56
CA LEU A 102 25.63 0.40 -5.85
C LEU A 102 24.39 -0.51 -5.72
N LEU A 103 24.48 -1.57 -4.90
CA LEU A 103 23.32 -2.42 -4.61
C LEU A 103 22.19 -1.65 -3.91
N ARG A 104 22.54 -0.78 -2.95
CA ARG A 104 21.54 0.10 -2.30
C ARG A 104 20.87 1.01 -3.31
N LEU A 105 21.65 1.63 -4.19
CA LEU A 105 21.13 2.47 -5.26
C LEU A 105 20.20 1.67 -6.18
N ALA A 106 20.62 0.50 -6.65
CA ALA A 106 19.84 -0.33 -7.56
C ALA A 106 18.50 -0.76 -6.95
N TYR A 107 18.49 -1.16 -5.66
CA TYR A 107 17.27 -1.56 -4.95
C TYR A 107 16.34 -0.37 -4.64
N PHE A 108 16.91 0.81 -4.44
CA PHE A 108 16.12 2.01 -4.13
C PHE A 108 15.62 2.75 -5.38
N THR A 109 16.30 2.63 -6.51
CA THR A 109 15.96 3.34 -7.76
C THR A 109 14.50 3.19 -8.17
N PRO A 110 13.84 2.01 -8.09
CA PRO A 110 12.43 1.88 -8.43
C PRO A 110 11.51 2.78 -7.62
N THR A 111 11.88 3.08 -6.39
CA THR A 111 11.07 3.89 -5.47
C THR A 111 11.00 5.35 -5.91
N VAL A 112 12.07 5.88 -6.49
CA VAL A 112 12.16 7.28 -6.94
C VAL A 112 11.28 7.55 -8.16
N LEU A 113 11.02 6.53 -8.97
CA LEU A 113 10.21 6.68 -10.18
C LEU A 113 8.73 6.86 -9.84
N PRO A 114 8.00 7.78 -10.49
CA PRO A 114 6.55 7.86 -10.38
C PRO A 114 5.88 6.54 -10.78
N MET A 115 4.79 6.16 -10.11
CA MET A 115 4.12 4.87 -10.37
C MET A 115 3.62 4.74 -11.80
N ILE A 116 3.16 5.83 -12.41
CA ILE A 116 2.74 5.86 -13.82
C ILE A 116 3.90 5.52 -14.77
N ALA A 117 5.11 6.04 -14.51
CA ALA A 117 6.29 5.71 -15.31
C ALA A 117 6.68 4.23 -15.15
N VAL A 118 6.68 3.73 -13.92
CA VAL A 118 6.90 2.32 -13.62
C VAL A 118 5.89 1.44 -14.35
N ALA A 119 4.61 1.79 -14.28
CA ALA A 119 3.53 1.05 -14.95
C ALA A 119 3.75 0.96 -16.48
N ASN A 120 4.16 2.06 -17.13
CA ASN A 120 4.47 2.06 -18.56
C ASN A 120 5.69 1.18 -18.91
N ILE A 121 6.74 1.18 -18.07
CA ILE A 121 7.89 0.29 -18.26
C ILE A 121 7.46 -1.18 -18.17
N TRP A 122 6.68 -1.52 -17.14
CA TRP A 122 6.20 -2.88 -16.95
C TRP A 122 5.17 -3.31 -18.01
N LEU A 123 4.37 -2.37 -18.55
CA LEU A 123 3.48 -2.63 -19.66
C LEU A 123 4.27 -3.17 -20.86
N PHE A 124 5.43 -2.57 -21.16
CA PHE A 124 6.33 -3.07 -22.21
C PHE A 124 6.84 -4.48 -21.89
N PHE A 125 7.18 -4.79 -20.63
CA PHE A 125 7.62 -6.15 -20.27
C PHE A 125 6.52 -7.21 -20.42
N TYR A 126 5.26 -6.84 -20.17
CA TYR A 126 4.10 -7.74 -20.28
C TYR A 126 3.45 -7.76 -21.67
N THR A 127 3.95 -6.96 -22.61
CA THR A 127 3.37 -6.93 -23.98
C THR A 127 3.43 -8.32 -24.61
N PRO A 128 2.31 -8.87 -25.10
CA PRO A 128 2.31 -10.14 -25.82
C PRO A 128 3.26 -10.11 -27.02
N GLU A 129 3.87 -11.22 -27.36
CA GLU A 129 4.77 -11.46 -28.51
C GLU A 129 6.16 -10.78 -28.43
N TYR A 130 6.27 -9.54 -27.97
CA TYR A 130 7.57 -8.81 -27.96
C TYR A 130 8.09 -8.53 -26.56
N GLY A 131 7.26 -8.65 -25.53
CA GLY A 131 7.63 -8.34 -24.15
C GLY A 131 8.77 -9.22 -23.65
N LEU A 132 9.59 -8.66 -22.75
CA LEU A 132 10.73 -9.38 -22.19
C LEU A 132 10.28 -10.65 -21.45
N LEU A 133 9.17 -10.58 -20.73
CA LEU A 133 8.65 -11.72 -19.98
C LEU A 133 8.21 -12.85 -20.91
N GLU A 134 7.58 -12.51 -22.04
CA GLU A 134 7.15 -13.46 -23.05
C GLU A 134 8.36 -14.16 -23.71
N LYS A 135 9.40 -13.39 -24.04
CA LYS A 135 10.64 -13.96 -24.59
C LYS A 135 11.36 -14.89 -23.63
N LEU A 136 11.41 -14.51 -22.32
CA LEU A 136 12.01 -15.36 -21.29
C LEU A 136 11.17 -16.64 -21.08
N ALA A 137 9.85 -16.52 -21.01
CA ALA A 137 8.95 -17.68 -20.89
C ALA A 137 9.09 -18.63 -22.08
N GLY A 138 9.10 -18.09 -23.31
CA GLY A 138 9.31 -18.86 -24.53
C GLY A 138 10.68 -19.57 -24.57
N ALA A 139 11.76 -18.90 -24.12
CA ALA A 139 13.08 -19.53 -24.01
C ALA A 139 13.12 -20.68 -23.00
N LEU A 140 12.23 -20.66 -21.99
CA LEU A 140 12.06 -21.73 -20.99
C LEU A 140 11.05 -22.81 -21.46
N GLY A 141 10.49 -22.69 -22.67
CA GLY A 141 9.54 -23.65 -23.21
C GLY A 141 8.09 -23.48 -22.78
N PHE A 142 7.75 -22.34 -22.14
CA PHE A 142 6.35 -22.04 -21.81
C PHE A 142 5.60 -21.50 -23.05
N PRO A 143 4.31 -21.84 -23.19
CA PRO A 143 3.48 -21.33 -24.29
C PRO A 143 3.26 -19.83 -24.15
N ALA A 144 3.03 -19.16 -25.29
CA ALA A 144 2.68 -17.75 -25.32
C ALA A 144 1.46 -17.46 -24.44
N HIS A 145 1.56 -16.40 -23.60
CA HIS A 145 0.53 -16.06 -22.65
C HIS A 145 0.26 -14.55 -22.59
N ASN A 146 -1.01 -14.17 -22.69
CA ASN A 146 -1.39 -12.76 -22.47
C ASN A 146 -1.52 -12.47 -20.96
N TRP A 147 -0.41 -12.07 -20.36
CA TRP A 147 -0.26 -11.88 -18.91
C TRP A 147 -1.29 -10.91 -18.31
N LEU A 148 -1.53 -9.78 -18.97
CA LEU A 148 -2.47 -8.75 -18.50
C LEU A 148 -3.89 -8.96 -19.03
N GLY A 149 -4.06 -9.72 -20.10
CA GLY A 149 -5.36 -10.02 -20.71
C GLY A 149 -6.05 -11.27 -20.12
N SER A 150 -5.39 -12.00 -19.23
CA SER A 150 -5.97 -13.17 -18.56
C SER A 150 -6.42 -12.85 -17.14
N LYS A 151 -7.66 -13.24 -16.79
CA LYS A 151 -8.21 -13.04 -15.43
C LYS A 151 -7.36 -13.70 -14.34
N SER A 152 -6.73 -14.83 -14.63
CA SER A 152 -5.95 -15.59 -13.68
C SER A 152 -4.58 -14.98 -13.36
N THR A 153 -4.01 -14.18 -14.27
CA THR A 153 -2.65 -13.66 -14.14
C THR A 153 -2.57 -12.14 -13.97
N ALA A 154 -3.55 -11.40 -14.46
CA ALA A 154 -3.51 -9.94 -14.48
C ALA A 154 -3.29 -9.31 -13.08
N LEU A 155 -4.03 -9.76 -12.07
CA LEU A 155 -3.87 -9.26 -10.70
C LEU A 155 -2.48 -9.60 -10.13
N GLY A 156 -1.96 -10.81 -10.40
CA GLY A 156 -0.61 -11.23 -10.01
C GLY A 156 0.49 -10.39 -10.66
N CYS A 157 0.30 -9.98 -11.92
CA CYS A 157 1.22 -9.07 -12.61
C CYS A 157 1.28 -7.69 -11.94
N LEU A 158 0.13 -7.13 -11.56
CA LEU A 158 0.07 -5.86 -10.81
C LEU A 158 0.73 -6.00 -9.43
N MET A 159 0.49 -7.12 -8.74
CA MET A 159 1.16 -7.42 -7.45
C MET A 159 2.68 -7.45 -7.60
N ALA A 160 3.22 -8.10 -8.66
CA ALA A 160 4.65 -8.20 -8.90
C ALA A 160 5.31 -6.82 -9.06
N VAL A 161 4.68 -5.91 -9.82
CA VAL A 161 5.13 -4.53 -10.01
C VAL A 161 5.19 -3.79 -8.67
N THR A 162 4.14 -3.92 -7.86
CA THR A 162 4.05 -3.26 -6.56
C THR A 162 5.07 -3.83 -5.58
N VAL A 163 5.21 -5.14 -5.48
CA VAL A 163 6.21 -5.79 -4.61
C VAL A 163 7.62 -5.32 -4.96
N TRP A 164 7.97 -5.31 -6.25
CA TRP A 164 9.27 -4.85 -6.72
C TRP A 164 9.55 -3.39 -6.32
N LYS A 165 8.57 -2.51 -6.47
CA LYS A 165 8.70 -1.09 -6.14
C LYS A 165 8.74 -0.84 -4.63
N GLU A 166 7.81 -1.42 -3.88
CA GLU A 166 7.64 -1.20 -2.44
C GLU A 166 8.77 -1.84 -1.61
N ALA A 167 9.30 -3.00 -2.04
CA ALA A 167 10.39 -3.66 -1.34
C ALA A 167 11.63 -2.78 -1.21
N GLY A 168 11.97 -2.02 -2.26
CA GLY A 168 13.08 -1.06 -2.23
C GLY A 168 12.86 0.07 -1.24
N PHE A 169 11.63 0.56 -1.13
CA PHE A 169 11.25 1.58 -0.16
C PHE A 169 11.35 1.06 1.28
N PHE A 170 10.76 -0.09 1.55
CA PHE A 170 10.76 -0.68 2.89
C PHE A 170 12.15 -1.18 3.33
N MET A 171 13.01 -1.55 2.38
CA MET A 171 14.39 -1.93 2.65
C MET A 171 15.16 -0.86 3.42
N ILE A 172 14.93 0.43 3.13
CA ILE A 172 15.65 1.52 3.79
C ILE A 172 15.35 1.56 5.29
N PHE A 173 14.09 1.38 5.66
CA PHE A 173 13.69 1.37 7.08
C PHE A 173 14.32 0.18 7.82
N TYR A 174 14.28 -1.01 7.21
CA TYR A 174 14.94 -2.19 7.80
C TYR A 174 16.45 -2.04 7.86
N LEU A 175 17.08 -1.45 6.84
CA LEU A 175 18.52 -1.21 6.84
C LEU A 175 18.92 -0.23 7.96
N ALA A 176 18.17 0.85 8.14
CA ALA A 176 18.41 1.81 9.21
C ALA A 176 18.26 1.15 10.59
N ALA A 177 17.23 0.34 10.78
CA ALA A 177 17.01 -0.38 12.03
C ALA A 177 18.10 -1.43 12.31
N LEU A 178 18.52 -2.20 11.28
CA LEU A 178 19.61 -3.17 11.41
C LEU A 178 20.95 -2.52 11.80
N GLN A 179 21.20 -1.30 11.33
CA GLN A 179 22.42 -0.55 11.66
C GLN A 179 22.42 0.02 13.09
N GLN A 180 21.28 0.09 13.75
CA GLN A 180 21.18 0.50 15.15
C GLN A 180 21.42 -0.65 16.13
N ILE A 181 21.38 -1.91 15.67
CA ILE A 181 21.64 -3.06 16.54
C ILE A 181 23.13 -3.11 16.89
N SER A 182 23.42 -3.12 18.20
CA SER A 182 24.81 -3.16 18.68
C SER A 182 25.55 -4.40 18.20
N PRO A 183 26.75 -4.26 17.60
CA PRO A 183 27.59 -5.41 17.19
C PRO A 183 27.93 -6.35 18.33
N HIS A 184 28.03 -5.86 19.58
CA HIS A 184 28.34 -6.65 20.77
C HIS A 184 27.31 -7.75 21.03
N LEU A 185 26.05 -7.57 20.63
CA LEU A 185 25.03 -8.62 20.73
C LEU A 185 25.36 -9.83 19.85
N ALA A 186 25.85 -9.56 18.64
CA ALA A 186 26.26 -10.62 17.72
C ALA A 186 27.55 -11.33 18.18
N GLU A 187 28.50 -10.57 18.77
CA GLU A 187 29.74 -11.11 19.33
C GLU A 187 29.45 -11.98 20.56
N ALA A 188 28.60 -11.54 21.47
CA ALA A 188 28.19 -12.32 22.64
C ALA A 188 27.50 -13.64 22.22
N ALA A 189 26.55 -13.56 21.27
CA ALA A 189 25.88 -14.73 20.73
C ALA A 189 26.84 -15.72 20.07
N ALA A 190 27.89 -15.22 19.40
CA ALA A 190 28.92 -16.07 18.79
C ALA A 190 29.77 -16.79 19.86
N ILE A 191 30.11 -16.13 20.98
CA ILE A 191 30.82 -16.72 22.11
C ILE A 191 29.98 -17.84 22.76
N GLU A 192 28.64 -17.63 22.85
CA GLU A 192 27.71 -18.66 23.37
C GLU A 192 27.39 -19.77 22.35
N GLY A 193 28.00 -19.75 21.15
CA GLY A 193 27.81 -20.79 20.12
C GLY A 193 26.45 -20.70 19.40
N ALA A 194 25.74 -19.58 19.49
CA ALA A 194 24.44 -19.40 18.82
C ALA A 194 24.61 -19.39 17.30
N SER A 195 23.78 -20.14 16.59
CA SER A 195 23.75 -20.08 15.11
C SER A 195 23.23 -18.73 14.62
N ARG A 196 23.60 -18.33 13.39
CA ARG A 196 23.12 -17.08 12.77
C ARG A 196 21.61 -17.01 12.68
N TRP A 197 20.94 -18.14 12.40
CA TRP A 197 19.48 -18.22 12.34
C TRP A 197 18.84 -18.05 13.73
N TYR A 198 19.42 -18.66 14.76
CA TYR A 198 18.97 -18.51 16.14
C TYR A 198 19.08 -17.05 16.59
N PHE A 199 20.23 -16.41 16.33
CA PHE A 199 20.45 -14.99 16.63
C PHE A 199 19.45 -14.10 15.88
N PHE A 200 19.23 -14.33 14.58
CA PHE A 200 18.24 -13.59 13.81
C PHE A 200 16.85 -13.72 14.42
N ARG A 201 16.39 -14.93 14.69
CA ARG A 201 15.02 -15.17 15.18
C ARG A 201 14.80 -14.68 16.60
N ARG A 202 15.81 -14.79 17.48
CA ARG A 202 15.68 -14.50 18.92
C ARG A 202 16.12 -13.09 19.32
N VAL A 203 16.97 -12.44 18.55
CA VAL A 203 17.51 -11.11 18.86
C VAL A 203 17.17 -10.11 17.76
N THR A 204 17.63 -10.35 16.53
CA THR A 204 17.48 -9.37 15.45
C THR A 204 16.02 -9.10 15.11
N PHE A 205 15.24 -10.14 14.85
CA PHE A 205 13.83 -9.99 14.42
C PHE A 205 12.95 -9.33 15.50
N PRO A 206 13.03 -9.69 16.79
CA PRO A 206 12.32 -8.95 17.85
C PRO A 206 12.71 -7.48 17.94
N LEU A 207 13.98 -7.13 17.78
CA LEU A 207 14.44 -5.73 17.75
C LEU A 207 13.96 -4.95 16.52
N LEU A 208 13.63 -5.64 15.42
CA LEU A 208 13.05 -5.05 14.24
C LEU A 208 11.52 -4.89 14.31
N MET A 209 10.84 -5.40 15.34
CA MET A 209 9.38 -5.36 15.44
C MET A 209 8.77 -3.95 15.36
N PRO A 210 9.33 -2.91 16.02
CA PRO A 210 8.82 -1.55 15.87
C PRO A 210 8.88 -1.07 14.41
N THR A 211 9.99 -1.33 13.73
CA THR A 211 10.15 -1.02 12.30
C THR A 211 9.19 -1.83 11.43
N THR A 212 9.00 -3.11 11.75
CA THR A 212 8.07 -3.98 11.03
C THR A 212 6.63 -3.48 11.17
N LEU A 213 6.23 -3.01 12.35
CA LEU A 213 4.91 -2.39 12.55
C LEU A 213 4.75 -1.14 11.67
N PHE A 214 5.74 -0.24 11.68
CA PHE A 214 5.72 0.95 10.86
C PHE A 214 5.61 0.61 9.36
N VAL A 215 6.42 -0.33 8.88
CA VAL A 215 6.40 -0.79 7.49
C VAL A 215 5.06 -1.45 7.16
N LEU A 216 4.51 -2.28 8.06
CA LEU A 216 3.23 -2.94 7.87
C LEU A 216 2.07 -1.94 7.73
N VAL A 217 2.02 -0.91 8.59
CA VAL A 217 1.00 0.15 8.48
C VAL A 217 1.09 0.86 7.14
N ASN A 218 2.32 1.23 6.70
CA ASN A 218 2.52 1.87 5.40
C ASN A 218 2.14 0.94 4.24
N ALA A 219 2.52 -0.35 4.30
CA ALA A 219 2.19 -1.32 3.27
C ALA A 219 0.68 -1.53 3.12
N VAL A 220 -0.06 -1.57 4.24
CA VAL A 220 -1.53 -1.63 4.21
C VAL A 220 -2.12 -0.38 3.57
N ILE A 221 -1.72 0.81 4.00
CA ILE A 221 -2.22 2.06 3.42
C ILE A 221 -1.96 2.06 1.90
N ASN A 222 -0.76 1.69 1.45
CA ASN A 222 -0.41 1.65 0.03
C ASN A 222 -1.23 0.63 -0.75
N ALA A 223 -1.47 -0.57 -0.20
CA ALA A 223 -2.25 -1.62 -0.87
C ALA A 223 -3.71 -1.20 -1.17
N PHE A 224 -4.28 -0.26 -0.39
CA PHE A 224 -5.62 0.27 -0.62
C PHE A 224 -5.64 1.63 -1.35
N ARG A 225 -4.51 2.32 -1.42
CA ARG A 225 -4.41 3.67 -1.99
C ARG A 225 -3.85 3.72 -3.40
N LEU A 226 -3.01 2.76 -3.80
CA LEU A 226 -2.35 2.77 -5.11
C LEU A 226 -3.32 2.33 -6.21
N VAL A 227 -3.61 3.24 -7.14
CA VAL A 227 -4.50 3.02 -8.28
C VAL A 227 -3.83 3.27 -9.63
N ASP A 228 -2.74 4.02 -9.65
CA ASP A 228 -2.09 4.52 -10.88
C ASP A 228 -1.72 3.42 -11.87
N HIS A 229 -1.12 2.33 -11.37
CA HIS A 229 -0.71 1.21 -12.21
C HIS A 229 -1.92 0.42 -12.77
N ILE A 230 -3.04 0.37 -12.05
CA ILE A 230 -4.28 -0.25 -12.53
C ILE A 230 -4.82 0.56 -13.71
N VAL A 231 -4.89 1.88 -13.57
CA VAL A 231 -5.39 2.78 -14.63
C VAL A 231 -4.57 2.67 -15.89
N VAL A 232 -3.24 2.56 -15.77
CA VAL A 232 -2.32 2.48 -16.91
C VAL A 232 -2.31 1.10 -17.53
N MET A 233 -2.19 0.03 -16.74
CA MET A 233 -1.88 -1.31 -17.23
C MET A 233 -3.11 -2.12 -17.63
N THR A 234 -4.19 -2.05 -16.86
CA THR A 234 -5.34 -2.97 -17.05
C THR A 234 -6.68 -2.26 -17.12
N ARG A 235 -6.79 -1.05 -16.61
CA ARG A 235 -8.06 -0.31 -16.46
C ARG A 235 -9.14 -1.15 -15.77
N GLY A 236 -8.76 -1.87 -14.72
CA GLY A 236 -9.66 -2.75 -13.99
C GLY A 236 -9.90 -4.13 -14.64
N GLY A 237 -9.52 -4.31 -15.91
CA GLY A 237 -9.79 -5.52 -16.70
C GLY A 237 -8.81 -6.68 -16.47
N PRO A 238 -9.05 -7.83 -17.14
CA PRO A 238 -10.29 -8.17 -17.84
C PRO A 238 -11.46 -8.45 -16.89
N ASP A 239 -12.67 -8.10 -17.28
CA ASP A 239 -13.92 -8.36 -16.51
C ASP A 239 -13.81 -8.02 -15.01
N ASN A 240 -13.32 -6.84 -14.67
CA ASN A 240 -13.08 -6.34 -13.31
C ASN A 240 -12.09 -7.19 -12.47
N ALA A 241 -11.33 -8.13 -13.08
CA ALA A 241 -10.40 -9.00 -12.34
C ALA A 241 -9.26 -8.24 -11.65
N THR A 242 -8.99 -7.00 -12.04
CA THR A 242 -7.99 -6.12 -11.42
C THR A 242 -8.56 -4.83 -10.86
N ALA A 243 -9.89 -4.68 -10.86
CA ALA A 243 -10.54 -3.56 -10.21
C ALA A 243 -10.33 -3.67 -8.70
N LEU A 244 -9.64 -2.69 -8.10
CA LEU A 244 -9.52 -2.51 -6.66
C LEU A 244 -10.51 -1.45 -6.19
N LEU A 245 -10.78 -1.36 -4.89
CA LEU A 245 -11.79 -0.45 -4.35
C LEU A 245 -11.59 1.01 -4.76
N LEU A 246 -10.36 1.53 -4.69
CA LEU A 246 -10.09 2.92 -5.08
C LEU A 246 -10.29 3.15 -6.59
N TYR A 247 -9.95 2.15 -7.43
CA TYR A 247 -10.25 2.21 -8.86
C TYR A 247 -11.75 2.21 -9.11
N TYR A 248 -12.50 1.37 -8.40
CA TYR A 248 -13.95 1.32 -8.51
C TYR A 248 -14.62 2.64 -8.08
N ILE A 249 -14.16 3.25 -6.97
CA ILE A 249 -14.60 4.59 -6.54
C ILE A 249 -14.34 5.63 -7.65
N TYR A 250 -13.15 5.60 -8.26
CA TYR A 250 -12.82 6.48 -9.38
C TYR A 250 -13.75 6.26 -10.58
N GLU A 251 -14.02 5.03 -10.95
CA GLU A 251 -14.87 4.69 -12.07
C GLU A 251 -16.31 5.14 -11.84
N VAL A 252 -16.89 4.83 -10.68
CA VAL A 252 -18.25 5.22 -10.30
C VAL A 252 -18.38 6.75 -10.20
N GLY A 253 -17.44 7.40 -9.51
CA GLY A 253 -17.55 8.84 -9.24
C GLY A 253 -17.24 9.73 -10.45
N PHE A 254 -16.26 9.34 -11.29
CA PHE A 254 -15.75 10.22 -12.35
C PHE A 254 -16.07 9.74 -13.77
N ARG A 255 -16.32 8.45 -13.99
CA ARG A 255 -16.72 7.93 -15.31
C ARG A 255 -18.24 7.79 -15.43
N PHE A 256 -18.90 7.29 -14.38
CA PHE A 256 -20.33 7.10 -14.35
C PHE A 256 -21.08 8.30 -13.71
N TRP A 257 -20.32 9.26 -13.13
CA TRP A 257 -20.87 10.46 -12.50
C TRP A 257 -21.85 10.17 -11.35
N ASP A 258 -21.79 8.99 -10.76
CA ASP A 258 -22.56 8.64 -9.56
C ASP A 258 -21.77 9.00 -8.29
N THR A 259 -21.71 10.29 -8.02
CA THR A 259 -20.88 10.84 -6.94
C THR A 259 -21.36 10.46 -5.55
N ALA A 260 -22.67 10.27 -5.36
CA ALA A 260 -23.24 9.92 -4.07
C ALA A 260 -22.98 8.43 -3.74
N TYR A 261 -23.16 7.56 -4.71
CA TYR A 261 -22.80 6.14 -4.54
C TYR A 261 -21.28 5.96 -4.35
N ALA A 262 -20.46 6.70 -5.12
CA ALA A 262 -19.00 6.71 -4.92
C ALA A 262 -18.62 7.20 -3.51
N ALA A 263 -19.36 8.16 -2.95
CA ALA A 263 -19.16 8.60 -1.57
C ALA A 263 -19.48 7.50 -0.56
N ALA A 264 -20.54 6.71 -0.76
CA ALA A 264 -20.86 5.57 0.10
C ALA A 264 -19.76 4.49 0.04
N VAL A 265 -19.28 4.13 -1.17
CA VAL A 265 -18.16 3.19 -1.34
C VAL A 265 -16.90 3.71 -0.66
N THR A 266 -16.62 5.02 -0.75
CA THR A 266 -15.48 5.67 -0.08
C THR A 266 -15.59 5.56 1.44
N MET A 267 -16.77 5.76 2.01
CA MET A 267 -16.97 5.60 3.46
C MET A 267 -16.73 4.18 3.92
N VAL A 268 -17.17 3.17 3.14
CA VAL A 268 -16.89 1.76 3.45
C VAL A 268 -15.39 1.48 3.38
N LEU A 269 -14.68 1.99 2.37
CA LEU A 269 -13.22 1.88 2.28
C LEU A 269 -12.53 2.49 3.51
N LEU A 270 -12.94 3.69 3.94
CA LEU A 270 -12.39 4.33 5.14
C LEU A 270 -12.64 3.52 6.41
N ILE A 271 -13.84 2.93 6.55
CA ILE A 271 -14.16 2.04 7.68
C ILE A 271 -13.27 0.79 7.66
N VAL A 272 -13.11 0.16 6.51
CA VAL A 272 -12.23 -1.02 6.36
C VAL A 272 -10.80 -0.67 6.76
N LEU A 273 -10.25 0.45 6.26
CA LEU A 273 -8.92 0.91 6.62
C LEU A 273 -8.79 1.23 8.12
N ALA A 274 -9.79 1.87 8.71
CA ALA A 274 -9.80 2.16 10.14
C ALA A 274 -9.80 0.88 10.98
N LEU A 275 -10.62 -0.12 10.61
CA LEU A 275 -10.66 -1.41 11.29
C LEU A 275 -9.34 -2.18 11.16
N VAL A 276 -8.73 -2.18 9.99
CA VAL A 276 -7.42 -2.81 9.77
C VAL A 276 -6.34 -2.09 10.60
N ALA A 277 -6.32 -0.75 10.60
CA ALA A 277 -5.36 0.02 11.39
C ALA A 277 -5.53 -0.23 12.90
N LEU A 278 -6.76 -0.20 13.41
CA LEU A 278 -7.05 -0.51 14.82
C LEU A 278 -6.64 -1.95 15.16
N GLY A 279 -6.92 -2.91 14.28
CA GLY A 279 -6.48 -4.28 14.45
C GLY A 279 -4.96 -4.42 14.52
N GLN A 280 -4.23 -3.71 13.66
CA GLN A 280 -2.76 -3.70 13.66
C GLN A 280 -2.21 -3.15 14.97
N PHE A 281 -2.72 -2.00 15.44
CA PHE A 281 -2.29 -1.41 16.71
C PHE A 281 -2.60 -2.34 17.88
N TRP A 282 -3.82 -2.87 17.96
CA TRP A 282 -4.21 -3.76 19.08
C TRP A 282 -3.40 -5.06 19.14
N PHE A 283 -3.06 -5.64 17.98
CA PHE A 283 -2.37 -6.94 17.91
C PHE A 283 -0.85 -6.80 18.10
N LEU A 284 -0.25 -5.73 17.58
CA LEU A 284 1.20 -5.55 17.59
C LEU A 284 1.69 -4.78 18.82
N ASP A 285 0.93 -3.82 19.34
CA ASP A 285 1.33 -3.05 20.53
C ASP A 285 1.63 -3.95 21.75
N ARG A 286 0.91 -5.06 21.86
CA ARG A 286 1.17 -6.09 22.90
C ARG A 286 2.47 -6.86 22.72
N ARG A 287 3.10 -6.82 21.55
CA ARG A 287 4.30 -7.59 21.21
C ARG A 287 5.53 -6.71 20.97
N VAL A 288 5.36 -5.41 20.90
CA VAL A 288 6.46 -4.45 20.71
C VAL A 288 6.97 -4.01 22.06
N HIS A 289 8.22 -4.35 22.38
CA HIS A 289 8.93 -3.84 23.54
C HIS A 289 9.67 -2.58 23.09
N TYR A 290 9.17 -1.42 23.50
CA TYR A 290 9.90 -0.16 23.36
C TYR A 290 11.00 -0.13 24.42
N GLN A 291 12.27 -0.11 24.00
CA GLN A 291 13.41 0.17 24.87
C GLN A 291 13.66 1.65 24.93
#